data_c6d739090d7c7016474bac2d1b97c726
#
_entry.id   c6d739090d7c7016474bac2d1b97c726
#
_cell.length_a   1.000
_cell.length_b   1.000
_cell.length_c   1.000
_cell.angle_alpha   90.00
_cell.angle_beta   90.00
_cell.angle_gamma   90.00
#
_symmetry.space_group_name_H-M   'P 1'
#
loop_
_entity.id
_entity.type
_entity.pdbx_description
1 polymer ?
#
loop_
_entity_poly.entity_id
_entity_poly.type
_entity_poly.pdbx_seq_one_letter_code
_entity_poly.pdbx_strand_id
1 'polypeptide(L)' 'MKQLDDRSIETNGEIIKFDIAIRQIVEYKDFFVILLREKREVPNNIIAYDYYGKEIWKINDIVQAKIPRGYDEIEKK' A
#
# COMPACT_ATOMS: atom_id res chain seq x y z
N MET A 1 -6.29 -10.89 -5.32
CA MET A 1 -5.98 -10.40 -3.97
C MET A 1 -7.26 -10.24 -3.17
N LYS A 2 -7.23 -10.51 -1.89
CA LYS A 2 -8.40 -10.44 -1.02
C LYS A 2 -8.05 -9.71 0.27
N GLN A 3 -8.88 -8.75 0.66
CA GLN A 3 -8.73 -8.11 1.95
C GLN A 3 -9.34 -9.01 3.03
N LEU A 4 -8.56 -9.36 4.05
CA LEU A 4 -9.01 -10.23 5.14
C LEU A 4 -9.65 -9.45 6.28
N ASP A 5 -9.07 -8.31 6.61
CA ASP A 5 -9.58 -7.40 7.62
C ASP A 5 -9.04 -5.98 7.35
N ASP A 6 -9.17 -5.06 8.30
CA ASP A 6 -8.73 -3.68 8.10
C ASP A 6 -7.20 -3.51 8.03
N ARG A 7 -6.44 -4.55 8.34
CA ARG A 7 -4.96 -4.48 8.40
C ARG A 7 -4.25 -5.61 7.67
N SER A 8 -4.98 -6.48 6.96
CA SER A 8 -4.33 -7.60 6.29
C SER A 8 -5.01 -7.94 4.98
N ILE A 9 -4.20 -8.48 4.08
CA ILE A 9 -4.64 -8.95 2.78
C ILE A 9 -4.01 -10.32 2.50
N GLU A 10 -4.61 -11.03 1.54
CA GLU A 10 -4.07 -12.30 1.04
C GLU A 10 -3.95 -12.22 -0.48
N THR A 11 -2.83 -12.68 -1.02
CA THR A 11 -2.62 -12.76 -2.46
C THR A 11 -1.80 -14.01 -2.78
N ASN A 12 -2.34 -14.89 -3.61
CA ASN A 12 -1.72 -16.17 -3.98
C ASN A 12 -1.23 -16.98 -2.77
N GLY A 13 -2.04 -17.03 -1.70
CA GLY A 13 -1.70 -17.78 -0.48
C GLY A 13 -0.77 -17.05 0.47
N GLU A 14 -0.22 -15.90 0.09
CA GLU A 14 0.63 -15.08 0.95
C GLU A 14 -0.22 -14.08 1.73
N ILE A 15 0.00 -13.97 3.03
CA ILE A 15 -0.71 -13.03 3.89
C ILE A 15 0.23 -11.88 4.23
N ILE A 16 -0.23 -10.67 3.94
CA ILE A 16 0.52 -9.44 4.26
C ILE A 16 -0.25 -8.71 5.35
N LYS A 17 0.43 -8.41 6.45
CA LYS A 17 -0.14 -7.70 7.59
C LYS A 17 0.50 -6.33 7.73
N PHE A 18 -0.32 -5.34 8.05
CA PHE A 18 0.12 -3.96 8.25
C PHE A 18 -0.12 -3.53 9.70
N ASP A 19 0.72 -2.62 10.19
CA ASP A 19 0.56 -2.06 11.53
C ASP A 19 -0.55 -1.01 11.60
N ILE A 20 -0.98 -0.54 10.43
CA ILE A 20 -1.95 0.55 10.30
C ILE A 20 -3.09 0.07 9.41
N ALA A 21 -4.29 0.59 9.67
CA ALA A 21 -5.46 0.22 8.88
C ALA A 21 -5.32 0.62 7.41
N ILE A 22 -5.82 -0.23 6.54
CA ILE A 22 -5.89 0.02 5.11
C ILE A 22 -7.03 1.00 4.84
N ARG A 23 -6.74 2.07 4.11
CA ARG A 23 -7.73 3.05 3.71
C ARG A 23 -8.31 2.75 2.33
N GLN A 24 -7.44 2.33 1.39
CA GLN A 24 -7.83 2.10 0.01
C GLN A 24 -6.92 1.04 -0.62
N ILE A 25 -7.48 0.26 -1.52
CA ILE A 25 -6.72 -0.70 -2.33
C ILE A 25 -7.10 -0.44 -3.78
N VAL A 26 -6.10 -0.29 -4.65
CA VAL A 26 -6.30 -0.14 -6.09
C VAL A 26 -5.62 -1.30 -6.79
N GLU A 27 -6.40 -2.09 -7.53
CA GLU A 27 -5.89 -3.24 -8.26
C GLU A 27 -5.65 -2.86 -9.72
N TYR A 28 -4.47 -3.24 -10.22
CA TYR A 28 -4.10 -3.14 -11.62
C TYR A 28 -3.86 -4.56 -12.18
N LYS A 29 -3.55 -4.65 -13.46
CA LYS A 29 -3.39 -5.94 -14.13
C LYS A 29 -2.28 -6.80 -13.50
N ASP A 30 -1.11 -6.22 -13.27
CA ASP A 30 0.09 -6.94 -12.84
C ASP A 30 0.52 -6.66 -11.40
N PHE A 31 -0.14 -5.72 -10.74
CA PHE A 31 0.18 -5.34 -9.37
C PHE A 31 -1.00 -4.65 -8.71
N PHE A 32 -0.91 -4.43 -7.41
CA PHE A 32 -1.91 -3.65 -6.68
C PHE A 32 -1.20 -2.67 -5.73
N VAL A 33 -1.93 -1.63 -5.35
CA VAL A 33 -1.40 -0.56 -4.52
C VAL A 33 -2.24 -0.45 -3.26
N ILE A 34 -1.57 -0.42 -2.12
CA ILE A 34 -2.20 -0.29 -0.81
C ILE A 34 -1.97 1.13 -0.29
N LEU A 35 -3.06 1.81 0.05
CA LEU A 35 -3.00 3.08 0.78
C LEU A 35 -3.39 2.79 2.23
N LEU A 36 -2.45 3.03 3.14
CA LEU A 36 -2.69 2.94 4.58
C LEU A 36 -3.20 4.27 5.10
N ARG A 37 -3.88 4.25 6.25
CA ARG A 37 -4.34 5.49 6.88
C ARG A 37 -3.15 6.38 7.19
N GLU A 38 -3.32 7.69 6.93
CA GLU A 38 -2.28 8.65 7.17
C GLU A 38 -1.98 8.79 8.66
N LYS A 39 -0.69 8.71 8.99
CA LYS A 39 -0.15 9.06 10.29
C LYS A 39 1.06 9.94 10.08
N ARG A 40 1.25 10.90 10.98
CA ARG A 40 2.39 11.83 10.91
C ARG A 40 3.73 11.12 10.80
N GLU A 41 3.88 10.02 11.54
CA GLU A 41 5.14 9.29 11.63
C GLU A 41 5.31 8.22 10.57
N VAL A 42 4.36 8.08 9.64
CA VAL A 42 4.41 7.03 8.63
C VAL A 42 4.71 7.64 7.27
N PRO A 43 5.96 7.64 6.85
CA PRO A 43 6.36 8.30 5.61
C PRO A 43 5.98 7.54 4.33
N ASN A 44 5.81 6.24 4.40
CA ASN A 44 5.52 5.40 3.23
C ASN A 44 4.17 4.73 3.38
N ASN A 45 3.09 5.51 3.29
CA ASN A 45 1.75 4.97 3.43
C ASN A 45 1.13 4.46 2.13
N ILE A 46 1.81 4.60 1.00
CA ILE A 46 1.40 4.02 -0.28
C ILE A 46 2.45 3.02 -0.72
N ILE A 47 2.05 1.77 -0.86
CA ILE A 47 2.98 0.68 -1.16
C ILE A 47 2.39 -0.16 -2.29
N ALA A 48 3.22 -0.50 -3.28
CA ALA A 48 2.82 -1.40 -4.35
C ALA A 48 3.38 -2.80 -4.14
N TYR A 49 2.56 -3.79 -4.44
CA TYR A 49 2.92 -5.20 -4.38
C TYR A 49 2.55 -5.89 -5.68
N ASP A 50 3.34 -6.87 -6.10
CA ASP A 50 2.88 -7.79 -7.12
C ASP A 50 1.88 -8.79 -6.51
N TYR A 51 1.22 -9.59 -7.34
CA TYR A 51 0.22 -10.53 -6.84
C TYR A 51 0.81 -11.76 -6.14
N TYR A 52 2.13 -11.89 -6.12
CA TYR A 52 2.82 -12.91 -5.34
C TYR A 52 3.20 -12.43 -3.94
N GLY A 53 2.84 -11.18 -3.60
CA GLY A 53 3.10 -10.62 -2.28
C GLY A 53 4.43 -9.93 -2.12
N LYS A 54 5.16 -9.71 -3.24
CA LYS A 54 6.44 -9.03 -3.20
C LYS A 54 6.25 -7.52 -3.31
N GLU A 55 6.87 -6.78 -2.41
CA GLU A 55 6.85 -5.32 -2.46
C GLU A 55 7.63 -4.84 -3.69
N ILE A 56 7.00 -3.98 -4.50
CA ILE A 56 7.62 -3.41 -5.69
C ILE A 56 8.24 -2.06 -5.38
N TRP A 57 7.47 -1.16 -4.72
CA TRP A 57 7.95 0.16 -4.34
C TRP A 57 7.09 0.76 -3.24
N LYS A 58 7.64 1.78 -2.58
CA LYS A 58 6.93 2.68 -1.66
C LYS A 58 6.97 4.08 -2.25
N ILE A 59 5.95 4.89 -1.95
CA ILE A 59 5.79 6.20 -2.60
C ILE A 59 7.01 7.11 -2.39
N ASN A 60 7.60 7.13 -1.22
CA ASN A 60 8.75 7.99 -0.95
C ASN A 60 10.03 7.54 -1.69
N ASP A 61 10.10 6.29 -2.11
CA ASP A 61 11.21 5.79 -2.92
C ASP A 61 11.13 6.35 -4.34
N ILE A 62 9.92 6.65 -4.81
CA ILE A 62 9.69 7.17 -6.17
C ILE A 62 9.82 8.68 -6.22
N VAL A 63 9.16 9.38 -5.31
CA VAL A 63 9.07 10.84 -5.36
C VAL A 63 10.24 11.55 -4.66
N GLN A 64 11.03 10.83 -3.89
CA GLN A 64 12.18 11.36 -3.14
C GLN A 64 11.81 12.61 -2.35
N ALA A 65 10.68 12.57 -1.67
CA ALA A 65 10.19 13.70 -0.89
C ALA A 65 11.18 14.09 0.20
N LYS A 66 11.50 15.39 0.31
CA LYS A 66 12.38 15.87 1.35
C LYS A 66 11.79 15.71 2.74
N ILE A 67 10.48 15.92 2.84
CA ILE A 67 9.72 15.73 4.07
C ILE A 67 8.70 14.63 3.78
N PRO A 68 8.86 13.45 4.36
CA PRO A 68 7.91 12.37 4.15
C PRO A 68 6.51 12.78 4.62
N ARG A 69 5.54 12.52 3.78
CA ARG A 69 4.12 12.78 4.07
C ARG A 69 3.31 11.54 3.81
N GLY A 70 2.22 11.39 4.57
CA GLY A 70 1.18 10.47 4.20
C GLY A 70 0.36 11.05 3.04
N TYR A 71 -0.21 10.19 2.24
CA TYR A 71 -1.10 10.56 1.13
C TYR A 71 -2.52 10.17 1.50
N ASP A 72 -3.49 11.00 1.12
CA ASP A 72 -4.89 10.79 1.48
C ASP A 72 -5.62 9.88 0.51
N GLU A 73 -5.23 9.87 -0.74
CA GLU A 73 -6.01 9.22 -1.78
C GLU A 73 -5.17 8.80 -2.97
N ILE A 74 -5.54 7.69 -3.58
CA ILE A 74 -4.96 7.21 -4.84
C ILE A 74 -5.96 7.45 -5.95
N GLU A 75 -5.54 8.13 -7.02
CA GLU A 75 -6.35 8.25 -8.23
C GLU A 75 -5.97 7.15 -9.19
N LYS A 76 -6.94 6.37 -9.60
CA LYS A 76 -6.77 5.37 -10.63
C LYS A 76 -7.08 5.98 -11.99
N LYS A 77 -6.08 6.02 -12.82
CA LYS A 77 -6.21 6.51 -14.19
C LYS A 77 -6.42 5.38 -15.19
#